data_75fff9ed3317f3638cc930494c894ef3
#
_entry.id   75fff9ed3317f3638cc930494c894ef3
#
_cell.length_a   1.000
_cell.length_b   1.000
_cell.length_c   1.000
_cell.angle_alpha   90.00
_cell.angle_beta   90.00
_cell.angle_gamma   90.00
#
_symmetry.space_group_name_H-M   'P 1'
#
loop_
_entity.id
_entity.type
_entity.pdbx_description
1 polymer ?
#
loop_
_entity_poly.entity_id
_entity_poly.type
_entity_poly.pdbx_seq_one_letter_code
_entity_poly.pdbx_strand_id
1 'polypeptide(L)'
;MEKNHKKLNQDSDISQSELDRYEKLDREWREYNIAAPARRALVDARLYKVSDLRKISQSELEGLHGMGKSAIARLKVLMNAKKIKFRPWSAL
;
A
#
# COMPACT_ATOMS: atom_id res chain seq x y z
N MET A 1 16.79 -20.33 -19.39
CA MET A 1 16.39 -20.01 -19.20
C MET A 1 15.93 -19.74 -18.77
N GLU A 2 15.65 -19.63 -18.74
CA GLU A 2 15.07 -19.30 -18.43
C GLU A 2 14.50 -19.10 -18.00
N LYS A 3 14.45 -19.31 -17.90
CA LYS A 3 13.83 -19.02 -17.42
C LYS A 3 13.13 -18.75 -17.09
N ASN A 4 12.98 -18.82 -17.24
CA ASN A 4 12.23 -18.38 -16.87
C ASN A 4 11.65 -18.21 -16.67
N HIS A 5 11.38 -18.41 -16.71
CA HIS A 5 10.71 -18.06 -16.44
C HIS A 5 10.05 -17.86 -16.16
N LYS A 6 9.81 -18.02 -15.96
CA LYS A 6 9.23 -17.64 -15.72
C LYS A 6 8.46 -17.36 -15.31
N LYS A 7 8.16 -17.53 -15.20
CA LYS A 7 7.55 -17.08 -14.95
C LYS A 7 6.81 -16.71 -14.50
N LEU A 8 6.39 -16.77 -14.39
CA LEU A 8 5.81 -16.25 -14.23
C LEU A 8 4.99 -15.88 -13.66
N ASN A 9 4.37 -15.89 -13.34
CA ASN A 9 3.68 -15.40 -12.98
C ASN A 9 2.75 -14.65 -12.70
N GLN A 10 1.50 -14.76 -12.27
CA GLN A 10 0.40 -13.96 -12.05
C GLN A 10 0.76 -12.60 -11.73
N ASP A 11 1.59 -12.41 -10.89
CA ASP A 11 2.30 -11.16 -10.76
C ASP A 11 3.26 -10.98 -11.90
N SER A 12 3.13 -11.79 -12.88
CA SER A 12 4.04 -11.78 -14.00
C SER A 12 4.03 -10.48 -14.79
N ASP A 13 2.99 -9.68 -14.62
CA ASP A 13 2.94 -8.38 -15.28
C ASP A 13 3.84 -7.34 -14.64
N ILE A 14 4.35 -7.63 -13.46
CA ILE A 14 5.20 -6.69 -12.74
C ILE A 14 6.65 -7.01 -13.03
N SER A 15 7.38 -6.03 -13.53
CA SER A 15 8.80 -6.21 -13.82
C SER A 15 9.60 -6.33 -12.51
N GLN A 16 10.82 -6.87 -12.64
CA GLN A 16 11.69 -6.98 -11.49
C GLN A 16 12.03 -5.60 -10.91
N SER A 17 12.23 -4.62 -11.77
CA SER A 17 12.54 -3.28 -11.27
C SER A 17 11.37 -2.67 -10.51
N GLU A 18 10.14 -2.99 -10.91
CA GLU A 18 8.98 -2.52 -10.17
C GLU A 18 8.87 -3.23 -8.83
N LEU A 19 9.15 -4.52 -8.78
CA LEU A 19 9.16 -5.25 -7.52
C LEU A 19 10.21 -4.68 -6.58
N ASP A 20 11.39 -4.36 -7.11
CA ASP A 20 12.45 -3.77 -6.32
C ASP A 20 12.03 -2.41 -5.77
N ARG A 21 11.33 -1.63 -6.56
CA ARG A 21 10.84 -0.33 -6.13
C ARG A 21 9.84 -0.49 -4.98
N TYR A 22 8.89 -1.41 -5.14
CA TYR A 22 7.93 -1.66 -4.08
C TYR A 22 8.64 -2.12 -2.80
N GLU A 23 9.59 -3.02 -2.94
CA GLU A 23 10.30 -3.55 -1.80
C GLU A 23 11.03 -2.47 -1.01
N LYS A 24 11.56 -1.48 -1.70
CA LYS A 24 12.24 -0.38 -1.03
C LYS A 24 11.26 0.55 -0.32
N LEU A 25 10.08 0.74 -0.89
CA LEU A 25 9.17 1.77 -0.42
C LEU A 25 8.08 1.25 0.52
N ASP A 26 7.85 -0.06 0.56
CA ASP A 26 6.78 -0.62 1.37
C ASP A 26 7.24 -1.20 2.69
N ARG A 27 8.46 -0.87 3.11
CA ARG A 27 9.04 -1.48 4.32
C ARG A 27 8.13 -1.33 5.53
N GLU A 28 7.67 -0.14 5.80
CA GLU A 28 6.85 0.09 6.98
C GLU A 28 5.55 -0.70 6.90
N TRP A 29 4.96 -0.77 5.71
CA TRP A 29 3.73 -1.54 5.52
C TRP A 29 3.95 -3.02 5.76
N ARG A 30 5.10 -3.56 5.36
CA ARG A 30 5.42 -4.95 5.62
C ARG A 30 5.60 -5.21 7.12
N GLU A 31 6.18 -4.26 7.83
CA GLU A 31 6.36 -4.40 9.27
C GLU A 31 5.02 -4.50 9.98
N TYR A 32 4.00 -3.87 9.44
CA TYR A 32 2.67 -3.90 10.02
C TYR A 32 1.77 -4.98 9.42
N ASN A 33 2.35 -5.88 8.64
CA ASN A 33 1.63 -7.03 8.06
C ASN A 33 0.48 -6.62 7.14
N ILE A 34 0.69 -5.55 6.37
CA ILE A 34 -0.28 -5.16 5.35
C ILE A 34 -0.07 -6.08 4.14
N ALA A 35 -1.15 -6.63 3.61
CA ALA A 35 -1.09 -7.56 2.49
C ALA A 35 -0.53 -6.90 1.24
N ALA A 36 0.09 -7.72 0.37
CA ALA A 36 0.80 -7.22 -0.80
C ALA A 36 -0.04 -6.30 -1.72
N PRO A 37 -1.28 -6.66 -2.06
CA PRO A 37 -2.05 -5.76 -2.94
C PRO A 37 -2.27 -4.38 -2.32
N ALA A 38 -2.52 -4.35 -1.00
CA ALA A 38 -2.72 -3.09 -0.31
C ALA A 38 -1.42 -2.30 -0.21
N ARG A 39 -0.30 -3.00 0.04
CA ARG A 39 1.01 -2.34 0.09
C ARG A 39 1.31 -1.64 -1.23
N ARG A 40 1.06 -2.33 -2.35
CA ARG A 40 1.30 -1.75 -3.67
C ARG A 40 0.41 -0.55 -3.92
N ALA A 41 -0.85 -0.64 -3.50
CA ALA A 41 -1.76 0.48 -3.65
C ALA A 41 -1.26 1.70 -2.88
N LEU A 42 -0.77 1.49 -1.67
CA LEU A 42 -0.24 2.57 -0.85
C LEU A 42 0.99 3.20 -1.50
N VAL A 43 1.92 2.38 -1.96
CA VAL A 43 3.13 2.88 -2.61
C VAL A 43 2.79 3.66 -3.89
N ASP A 44 1.86 3.12 -4.68
CA ASP A 44 1.46 3.81 -5.91
C ASP A 44 0.80 5.15 -5.62
N ALA A 45 0.17 5.29 -4.47
CA ALA A 45 -0.42 6.56 -4.04
C ALA A 45 0.59 7.43 -3.30
N ARG A 46 1.85 7.00 -3.25
CA ARG A 46 2.94 7.72 -2.59
C ARG A 46 2.77 7.83 -1.09
N LEU A 47 2.18 6.79 -0.52
CA LEU A 47 2.00 6.68 0.92
C LEU A 47 2.95 5.60 1.42
N TYR A 48 4.03 6.03 2.04
CA TYR A 48 5.11 5.10 2.41
C TYR A 48 5.15 4.82 3.90
N LYS A 49 4.48 5.61 4.69
CA LYS A 49 4.46 5.49 6.15
C LYS A 49 3.06 5.77 6.66
N VAL A 50 2.79 5.31 7.88
CA VAL A 50 1.49 5.59 8.49
C VAL A 50 1.23 7.09 8.56
N SER A 51 2.26 7.87 8.87
CA SER A 51 2.11 9.33 8.95
C SER A 51 1.70 9.97 7.63
N ASP A 52 2.00 9.31 6.50
CA ASP A 52 1.58 9.83 5.19
C ASP A 52 0.08 9.82 5.01
N LEU A 53 -0.63 9.03 5.82
CA LEU A 53 -2.09 8.95 5.71
C LEU A 53 -2.78 10.25 6.09
N ARG A 54 -2.06 11.19 6.70
CA ARG A 54 -2.60 12.53 6.93
C ARG A 54 -2.88 13.27 5.63
N LYS A 55 -2.29 12.82 4.54
CA LYS A 55 -2.38 13.50 3.24
C LYS A 55 -3.65 13.18 2.47
N ILE A 56 -4.37 12.14 2.88
CA ILE A 56 -5.56 11.72 2.17
C ILE A 56 -6.73 11.56 3.12
N SER A 57 -7.93 11.51 2.55
CA SER A 57 -9.12 11.24 3.34
C SER A 57 -9.35 9.73 3.40
N GLN A 58 -10.22 9.32 4.32
CA GLN A 58 -10.57 7.91 4.44
C GLN A 58 -11.22 7.41 3.14
N SER A 59 -12.08 8.20 2.52
CA SER A 59 -12.75 7.77 1.29
C SER A 59 -11.74 7.61 0.15
N GLU A 60 -10.73 8.46 0.11
CA GLU A 60 -9.69 8.31 -0.91
C GLU A 60 -8.91 7.01 -0.70
N LEU A 61 -8.60 6.68 0.56
CA LEU A 61 -7.91 5.44 0.85
C LEU A 61 -8.74 4.24 0.45
N GLU A 62 -10.03 4.26 0.79
CA GLU A 62 -10.93 3.16 0.46
C GLU A 62 -11.08 2.98 -1.04
N GLY A 63 -10.89 4.03 -1.80
CA GLY A 63 -11.02 3.98 -3.25
C GLY A 63 -9.78 3.46 -3.98
N LEU A 64 -8.68 3.25 -3.28
CA LEU A 64 -7.48 2.76 -3.93
C LEU A 64 -7.65 1.33 -4.40
N HIS A 65 -7.27 1.07 -5.65
CA HIS A 65 -7.36 -0.28 -6.19
C HIS A 65 -6.45 -1.21 -5.40
N GLY A 66 -6.97 -2.34 -4.98
CA GLY A 66 -6.20 -3.29 -4.17
C GLY A 66 -6.37 -3.12 -2.68
N MET A 67 -7.12 -2.11 -2.25
CA MET A 67 -7.33 -1.84 -0.84
C MET A 67 -8.61 -2.53 -0.37
N GLY A 68 -8.46 -3.56 0.46
CA GLY A 68 -9.59 -4.30 0.98
C GLY A 68 -9.96 -3.85 2.38
N LYS A 69 -11.10 -4.37 2.87
CA LYS A 69 -11.60 -3.99 4.19
C LYS A 69 -10.62 -4.35 5.31
N SER A 70 -9.95 -5.49 5.18
CA SER A 70 -8.98 -5.91 6.20
C SER A 70 -7.82 -4.93 6.32
N ALA A 71 -7.32 -4.48 5.16
CA ALA A 71 -6.22 -3.53 5.16
C ALA A 71 -6.68 -2.19 5.75
N ILE A 72 -7.86 -1.73 5.37
CA ILE A 72 -8.40 -0.49 5.89
C ILE A 72 -8.51 -0.56 7.41
N ALA A 73 -9.08 -1.67 7.91
CA ALA A 73 -9.26 -1.82 9.36
C ALA A 73 -7.91 -1.78 10.09
N ARG A 74 -6.92 -2.47 9.54
CA ARG A 74 -5.61 -2.48 10.16
C ARG A 74 -4.96 -1.11 10.14
N LEU A 75 -5.08 -0.41 9.02
CA LEU A 75 -4.51 0.93 8.93
C LEU A 75 -5.15 1.89 9.92
N LYS A 76 -6.47 1.78 10.11
CA LYS A 76 -7.14 2.63 11.08
C LYS A 76 -6.67 2.35 12.50
N VAL A 77 -6.44 1.09 12.83
CA VAL A 77 -5.90 0.72 14.14
C VAL A 77 -4.51 1.33 14.34
N LEU A 78 -3.66 1.23 13.31
CA LEU A 78 -2.31 1.78 13.38
C LEU A 78 -2.34 3.29 13.54
N MET A 79 -3.20 3.94 12.77
CA MET A 79 -3.33 5.40 12.85
C MET A 79 -3.78 5.84 14.24
N ASN A 80 -4.76 5.12 14.78
CA ASN A 80 -5.27 5.45 16.09
C ASN A 80 -4.17 5.30 17.16
N ALA A 81 -3.39 4.22 17.06
CA ALA A 81 -2.31 3.99 18.00
C ALA A 81 -1.25 5.08 17.92
N LYS A 82 -1.04 5.65 16.76
CA LYS A 82 -0.04 6.70 16.55
C LYS A 82 -0.63 8.09 16.59
N LYS A 83 -1.92 8.21 16.87
CA LYS A 83 -2.63 9.49 16.94
C LYS A 83 -2.55 10.26 15.63
N ILE A 84 -2.67 9.53 14.53
CA ILE A 84 -2.67 10.09 13.19
C ILE A 84 -4.08 10.05 12.65
N LYS A 85 -4.51 11.12 12.00
CA LYS A 85 -5.87 11.23 11.47
C LYS A 85 -5.82 11.49 9.98
N PHE A 86 -6.83 10.96 9.27
CA PHE A 86 -7.02 11.27 7.86
C PHE A 86 -7.30 12.75 7.68
N ARG A 87 -7.05 13.24 6.48
CA ARG A 87 -7.54 14.55 6.07
C ARG A 87 -9.08 14.51 6.18
N PRO A 88 -9.73 15.56 6.71
CA PRO A 88 -11.18 15.49 6.99
C PRO A 88 -12.06 15.23 5.78
N TRP A 89 -11.64 15.65 4.59
CA TRP A 89 -12.43 15.44 3.37
C TRP A 89 -11.49 15.34 2.19
N SER A 90 -12.03 14.82 1.08
CA SER A 90 -11.25 14.75 -0.15
C SER A 90 -11.04 16.16 -0.68
N ALA A 91 -9.81 16.42 -1.11
CA ALA A 91 -9.52 17.70 -1.73
C ALA A 91 -10.15 17.73 -3.11
N LEU A 92 -10.60 18.85 -3.49
CA LEU A 92 -11.18 18.99 -4.83
C LEU A 92 -10.55 20.02 -5.59
#